data_5a0e74024bf17f29978bad7ee4f3decd
#
_entry.id   5a0e74024bf17f29978bad7ee4f3decd
#
_cell.length_a   1.000
_cell.length_b   1.000
_cell.length_c   1.000
_cell.angle_alpha   90.00
_cell.angle_beta   90.00
_cell.angle_gamma   90.00
#
_symmetry.space_group_name_H-M   'P 1'
#
loop_
_entity.id
_entity.type
_entity.pdbx_description
1 polymer ?
#
loop_
_entity_poly.entity_id
_entity_poly.type
_entity_poly.pdbx_seq_one_letter_code
_entity_poly.pdbx_strand_id
1 'polypeptide(L)'
;MLIENPGLKIKRLRLEYGWSKYELAAKLDAACTSGCVLKWERGESVPSWYYAVRLADVFGMSVDELWRGQAPQKCAHINADTTTGRRIKAHRSLLNMTQTQLGEMTGVHYITVLGWEADSSQPTLENIDRLCSALNVSMYELAGRGS
;
A
#
# COMPACT_ATOMS: atom_id res chain seq x y z
N MET A 1 -14.19 -17.33 1.85
CA MET A 1 -14.03 -16.56 0.62
C MET A 1 -12.57 -16.54 0.25
N LEU A 2 -12.23 -17.13 -0.89
CA LEU A 2 -10.84 -17.15 -1.34
C LEU A 2 -10.47 -15.78 -1.89
N ILE A 3 -9.51 -15.12 -1.25
CA ILE A 3 -8.96 -13.85 -1.74
C ILE A 3 -8.06 -14.19 -2.92
N GLU A 4 -8.30 -13.58 -4.07
CA GLU A 4 -7.44 -13.76 -5.24
C GLU A 4 -6.00 -13.35 -4.90
N ASN A 5 -5.03 -14.17 -5.30
CA ASN A 5 -3.63 -13.84 -5.13
C ASN A 5 -3.33 -12.52 -5.84
N PRO A 6 -2.74 -11.52 -5.15
CA PRO A 6 -2.47 -10.22 -5.76
C PRO A 6 -1.66 -10.29 -7.05
N GLY A 7 -0.70 -11.21 -7.15
CA GLY A 7 0.09 -11.40 -8.37
C GLY A 7 -0.76 -11.86 -9.55
N LEU A 8 -1.66 -12.81 -9.32
CA LEU A 8 -2.60 -13.29 -10.35
C LEU A 8 -3.58 -12.18 -10.74
N LYS A 9 -3.99 -11.37 -9.77
CA LYS A 9 -4.88 -10.23 -10.02
C LYS A 9 -4.20 -9.19 -10.90
N ILE A 10 -2.94 -8.88 -10.65
CA ILE A 10 -2.13 -7.97 -11.49
C ILE A 10 -2.08 -8.50 -12.92
N LYS A 11 -1.79 -9.80 -13.09
CA LYS A 11 -1.73 -10.44 -14.40
C LYS A 11 -3.09 -10.37 -15.12
N ARG A 12 -4.17 -10.68 -14.43
CA ARG A 12 -5.52 -10.64 -14.98
C ARG A 12 -5.88 -9.24 -15.46
N LEU A 13 -5.67 -8.24 -14.62
CA LEU A 13 -5.97 -6.84 -14.95
C LEU A 13 -5.13 -6.37 -16.14
N ARG A 14 -3.85 -6.69 -16.15
CA ARG A 14 -2.96 -6.35 -17.25
C ARG A 14 -3.48 -6.91 -18.57
N LEU A 15 -3.88 -8.18 -18.58
CA LEU A 15 -4.41 -8.84 -19.77
C LEU A 15 -5.77 -8.26 -20.20
N GLU A 16 -6.62 -7.87 -19.25
CA GLU A 16 -7.90 -7.21 -19.54
C GLU A 16 -7.69 -5.89 -20.27
N TYR A 17 -6.62 -5.14 -19.91
CA TYR A 17 -6.27 -3.90 -20.59
C TYR A 17 -5.47 -4.13 -21.89
N GLY A 18 -5.10 -5.37 -22.16
CA GLY A 18 -4.32 -5.71 -23.37
C GLY A 18 -2.87 -5.29 -23.33
N TRP A 19 -2.30 -5.11 -22.14
CA TRP A 19 -0.92 -4.64 -21.97
C TRP A 19 0.05 -5.81 -21.83
N SER A 20 1.26 -5.64 -22.41
CA SER A 20 2.39 -6.50 -22.12
C SER A 20 2.99 -6.15 -20.74
N LYS A 21 3.84 -7.03 -20.21
CA LYS A 21 4.58 -6.75 -18.97
C LYS A 21 5.43 -5.48 -19.12
N TYR A 22 6.02 -5.30 -20.28
CA TYR A 22 6.82 -4.12 -20.60
C TYR A 22 5.97 -2.84 -20.57
N GLU A 23 4.80 -2.87 -21.18
CA GLU A 23 3.88 -1.73 -21.20
C GLU A 23 3.41 -1.36 -19.81
N LEU A 24 3.06 -2.35 -18.98
CA LEU A 24 2.68 -2.08 -17.59
C LEU A 24 3.83 -1.45 -16.81
N ALA A 25 5.03 -2.01 -16.93
CA ALA A 25 6.22 -1.48 -16.25
C ALA A 25 6.49 -0.03 -16.65
N ALA A 26 6.37 0.30 -17.93
CA ALA A 26 6.56 1.65 -18.44
C ALA A 26 5.54 2.65 -17.90
N LYS A 27 4.32 2.19 -17.61
CA LYS A 27 3.26 3.02 -17.01
C LYS A 27 3.48 3.29 -15.52
N LEU A 28 4.23 2.41 -14.85
CA LEU A 28 4.47 2.54 -13.42
C LEU A 28 5.61 3.52 -13.13
N ASP A 29 6.78 3.28 -13.71
CA ASP A 29 7.96 4.12 -13.46
C ASP A 29 9.03 3.78 -14.50
N ALA A 30 9.87 4.76 -14.84
CA ALA A 30 11.01 4.56 -15.72
C ALA A 30 12.02 3.54 -15.16
N ALA A 31 12.10 3.41 -13.84
CA ALA A 31 12.97 2.44 -13.17
C ALA A 31 12.39 1.03 -13.08
N CYS A 32 11.09 0.87 -13.35
CA CYS A 32 10.44 -0.43 -13.31
C CYS A 32 10.69 -1.19 -14.61
N THR A 33 10.98 -2.47 -14.48
CA THR A 33 11.25 -3.34 -15.64
C THR A 33 10.16 -4.41 -15.77
N SER A 34 10.04 -4.99 -16.97
CA SER A 34 9.15 -6.12 -17.19
C SER A 34 9.48 -7.31 -16.28
N GLY A 35 10.76 -7.44 -15.88
CA GLY A 35 11.20 -8.46 -14.93
C GLY A 35 10.58 -8.29 -13.54
N CYS A 36 10.41 -7.05 -13.08
CA CYS A 36 9.73 -6.77 -11.82
C CYS A 36 8.26 -7.20 -11.88
N VAL A 37 7.58 -6.84 -12.96
CA VAL A 37 6.17 -7.24 -13.16
C VAL A 37 6.04 -8.76 -13.19
N LEU A 38 6.95 -9.45 -13.89
CA LEU A 38 6.97 -10.91 -13.97
C LEU A 38 7.09 -11.55 -12.59
N LYS A 39 8.00 -11.05 -11.76
CA LYS A 39 8.20 -11.56 -10.39
C LYS A 39 6.96 -11.37 -9.52
N TRP A 40 6.31 -10.21 -9.64
CA TRP A 40 5.06 -9.94 -8.91
C TRP A 40 3.95 -10.90 -9.34
N GLU A 41 3.79 -11.11 -10.65
CA GLU A 41 2.76 -12.00 -11.19
C GLU A 41 2.98 -13.47 -10.79
N ARG A 42 4.24 -13.88 -10.63
CA ARG A 42 4.60 -15.24 -10.20
C ARG A 42 4.56 -15.42 -8.69
N GLY A 43 4.43 -14.34 -7.93
CA GLY A 43 4.49 -14.40 -6.47
C GLY A 43 5.91 -14.58 -5.93
N GLU A 44 6.94 -14.39 -6.77
CA GLU A 44 8.35 -14.46 -6.35
C GLU A 44 8.76 -13.25 -5.52
N SER A 45 8.11 -12.11 -5.73
CA SER A 45 8.30 -10.92 -4.94
C SER A 45 6.99 -10.15 -4.83
N VAL A 46 6.92 -9.23 -3.86
CA VAL A 46 5.78 -8.37 -3.62
C VAL A 46 6.19 -6.94 -3.96
N PRO A 47 5.35 -6.18 -4.70
CA PRO A 47 5.68 -4.79 -4.97
C PRO A 47 5.82 -3.99 -3.68
N SER A 48 6.69 -2.99 -3.68
CA SER A 48 6.80 -2.06 -2.56
C SER A 48 5.51 -1.24 -2.44
N TRP A 49 5.33 -0.58 -1.30
CA TRP A 49 4.19 0.33 -1.09
C TRP A 49 4.05 1.35 -2.23
N TYR A 50 5.18 1.90 -2.66
CA TYR A 50 5.23 2.85 -3.78
C TYR A 50 4.61 2.26 -5.07
N TYR A 51 5.02 1.05 -5.45
CA TYR A 51 4.50 0.39 -6.65
C TYR A 51 3.07 -0.10 -6.47
N ALA A 52 2.69 -0.51 -5.26
CA ALA A 52 1.32 -0.93 -4.97
C ALA A 52 0.33 0.22 -5.23
N VAL A 53 0.67 1.44 -4.78
CA VAL A 53 -0.14 2.63 -5.02
C VAL A 53 -0.20 2.96 -6.52
N ARG A 54 0.93 2.88 -7.21
CA ARG A 54 0.97 3.15 -8.66
C ARG A 54 0.20 2.12 -9.47
N LEU A 55 0.29 0.84 -9.11
CA LEU A 55 -0.50 -0.22 -9.77
C LEU A 55 -1.99 0.07 -9.63
N ALA A 56 -2.43 0.43 -8.44
CA ALA A 56 -3.83 0.78 -8.21
C ALA A 56 -4.27 1.97 -9.08
N ASP A 57 -3.44 3.01 -9.18
CA ASP A 57 -3.72 4.17 -10.02
C ASP A 57 -3.84 3.79 -11.51
N VAL A 58 -2.90 2.97 -12.00
CA VAL A 58 -2.86 2.55 -13.40
C VAL A 58 -4.09 1.73 -13.76
N PHE A 59 -4.55 0.87 -12.83
CA PHE A 59 -5.74 0.04 -13.02
C PHE A 59 -7.04 0.76 -12.66
N GLY A 60 -6.98 2.00 -12.19
CA GLY A 60 -8.17 2.78 -11.87
C GLY A 60 -8.96 2.25 -10.67
N MET A 61 -8.30 1.66 -9.71
CA MET A 61 -8.92 1.11 -8.49
C MET A 61 -8.18 1.57 -7.25
N SER A 62 -8.75 1.30 -6.07
CA SER A 62 -8.06 1.60 -4.81
C SER A 62 -7.03 0.52 -4.49
N VAL A 63 -6.06 0.86 -3.64
CA VAL A 63 -5.07 -0.11 -3.16
C VAL A 63 -5.76 -1.24 -2.38
N ASP A 64 -6.81 -0.90 -1.62
CA ASP A 64 -7.60 -1.88 -0.87
C ASP A 64 -8.27 -2.90 -1.79
N GLU A 65 -8.83 -2.46 -2.91
CA GLU A 65 -9.44 -3.35 -3.89
C GLU A 65 -8.39 -4.26 -4.53
N LEU A 66 -7.22 -3.69 -4.84
CA LEU A 66 -6.14 -4.45 -5.48
C LEU A 66 -5.56 -5.51 -4.53
N TRP A 67 -5.29 -5.16 -3.28
CA TRP A 67 -4.55 -6.01 -2.34
C TRP A 67 -5.43 -6.76 -1.36
N ARG A 68 -6.51 -6.15 -0.90
CA ARG A 68 -7.40 -6.76 0.10
C ARG A 68 -8.72 -7.24 -0.49
N GLY A 69 -9.00 -6.88 -1.75
CA GLY A 69 -10.25 -7.24 -2.41
C GLY A 69 -11.48 -6.57 -1.82
N GLN A 70 -11.29 -5.47 -1.09
CA GLN A 70 -12.37 -4.76 -0.39
C GLN A 70 -12.40 -3.31 -0.81
N ALA A 71 -13.61 -2.73 -0.89
CA ALA A 71 -13.76 -1.30 -1.10
C ALA A 71 -13.23 -0.54 0.13
N PRO A 72 -12.60 0.64 -0.07
CA PRO A 72 -12.08 1.40 1.05
C PRO A 72 -13.18 1.89 1.97
N GLN A 73 -12.97 1.73 3.28
CA GLN A 73 -13.88 2.29 4.28
C GLN A 73 -13.53 3.76 4.49
N LYS A 74 -14.55 4.61 4.54
CA LYS A 74 -14.34 6.03 4.81
C LYS A 74 -14.00 6.22 6.28
N CYS A 75 -12.82 6.75 6.54
CA CYS A 75 -12.38 7.15 7.87
C CYS A 75 -12.26 8.68 7.92
N ALA A 76 -11.89 9.20 9.11
CA ALA A 76 -11.74 10.65 9.31
C ALA A 76 -10.80 11.27 8.25
N HIS A 77 -11.21 12.41 7.71
CA HIS A 77 -10.43 13.10 6.68
C HIS A 77 -9.13 13.66 7.23
N ILE A 78 -8.02 13.18 6.71
CA ILE A 78 -6.69 13.76 6.89
C ILE A 78 -6.30 14.39 5.55
N ASN A 79 -5.73 15.57 5.61
CA ASN A 79 -5.40 16.35 4.42
C ASN A 79 -4.64 15.54 3.37
N ALA A 80 -5.07 15.67 2.10
CA ALA A 80 -4.52 14.91 0.98
C ALA A 80 -3.04 15.20 0.70
N ASP A 81 -2.54 16.34 1.15
CA ASP A 81 -1.17 16.80 0.90
C ASP A 81 -0.13 16.23 1.88
N THR A 82 -0.52 15.31 2.74
CA THR A 82 0.39 14.73 3.72
C THR A 82 1.03 13.45 3.20
N THR A 83 2.25 13.17 3.66
CA THR A 83 2.96 11.94 3.35
C THR A 83 2.35 10.75 4.09
N THR A 84 2.66 9.53 3.66
CA THR A 84 2.22 8.30 4.35
C THR A 84 2.66 8.32 5.82
N GLY A 85 3.90 8.73 6.10
CA GLY A 85 4.41 8.83 7.47
C GLY A 85 3.60 9.78 8.35
N ARG A 86 3.27 10.95 7.83
CA ARG A 86 2.43 11.93 8.55
C ARG A 86 1.02 11.39 8.78
N ARG A 87 0.48 10.62 7.85
CA ARG A 87 -0.82 9.99 7.99
C ARG A 87 -0.81 8.93 9.09
N ILE A 88 0.24 8.12 9.14
CA ILE A 88 0.44 7.13 10.22
C ILE A 88 0.44 7.85 11.57
N LYS A 89 1.22 8.91 11.69
CA LYS A 89 1.31 9.70 12.93
C LYS A 89 -0.04 10.31 13.30
N ALA A 90 -0.76 10.89 12.34
CA ALA A 90 -2.06 11.53 12.59
C ALA A 90 -3.08 10.50 13.08
N HIS A 91 -3.19 9.34 12.43
CA HIS A 91 -4.13 8.28 12.84
C HIS A 91 -3.75 7.70 14.21
N ARG A 92 -2.44 7.52 14.47
CA ARG A 92 -1.96 7.08 15.78
C ARG A 92 -2.37 8.07 16.88
N SER A 93 -2.18 9.36 16.63
CA SER A 93 -2.53 10.42 17.59
C SER A 93 -4.03 10.48 17.87
N LEU A 94 -4.86 10.28 16.83
CA LEU A 94 -6.32 10.23 16.99
C LEU A 94 -6.77 9.09 17.91
N LEU A 95 -6.00 7.99 17.97
CA LEU A 95 -6.28 6.86 18.84
C LEU A 95 -5.57 6.95 20.18
N ASN A 96 -4.87 8.06 20.44
CA ASN A 96 -4.11 8.28 21.67
C ASN A 96 -3.06 7.18 21.93
N MET A 97 -2.46 6.66 20.89
CA MET A 97 -1.42 5.62 20.97
C MET A 97 -0.04 6.24 20.96
N THR A 98 0.89 5.61 21.70
CA THR A 98 2.31 5.93 21.60
C THR A 98 2.95 5.18 20.44
N GLN A 99 4.12 5.61 20.02
CA GLN A 99 4.91 4.89 18.99
C GLN A 99 5.24 3.46 19.42
N THR A 100 5.51 3.28 20.73
CA THR A 100 5.77 1.96 21.30
C THR A 100 4.55 1.05 21.19
N GLN A 101 3.36 1.58 21.53
CA GLN A 101 2.11 0.83 21.43
C GLN A 101 1.82 0.41 19.99
N LEU A 102 1.99 1.33 19.03
CA LEU A 102 1.79 1.02 17.62
C LEU A 102 2.81 -0.03 17.14
N GLY A 103 4.07 0.10 17.57
CA GLY A 103 5.12 -0.88 17.27
C GLY A 103 4.76 -2.27 17.78
N GLU A 104 4.26 -2.38 19.00
CA GLU A 104 3.83 -3.64 19.59
C GLU A 104 2.66 -4.27 18.80
N MET A 105 1.71 -3.46 18.36
CA MET A 105 0.56 -3.94 17.57
C MET A 105 0.97 -4.41 16.18
N THR A 106 2.00 -3.82 15.60
CA THR A 106 2.48 -4.16 14.26
C THR A 106 3.64 -5.15 14.27
N GLY A 107 4.16 -5.48 15.45
CA GLY A 107 5.27 -6.42 15.58
C GLY A 107 6.64 -5.85 15.24
N VAL A 108 6.81 -4.52 15.32
CA VAL A 108 8.09 -3.84 15.04
C VAL A 108 8.52 -3.00 16.24
N HIS A 109 9.79 -2.64 16.27
CA HIS A 109 10.32 -1.76 17.31
C HIS A 109 9.84 -0.32 17.08
N TYR A 110 9.68 0.46 18.17
CA TYR A 110 9.20 1.84 18.05
C TYR A 110 10.11 2.73 17.17
N ILE A 111 11.40 2.41 17.09
CA ILE A 111 12.33 3.13 16.21
C ILE A 111 11.93 3.00 14.75
N THR A 112 11.40 1.83 14.37
CA THR A 112 10.88 1.59 13.01
C THR A 112 9.66 2.47 12.76
N VAL A 113 8.75 2.56 13.73
CA VAL A 113 7.57 3.45 13.64
C VAL A 113 8.02 4.91 13.51
N LEU A 114 9.00 5.32 14.31
CA LEU A 114 9.57 6.66 14.26
C LEU A 114 10.12 6.97 12.86
N GLY A 115 10.85 6.02 12.27
CA GLY A 115 11.38 6.16 10.92
C GLY A 115 10.29 6.31 9.87
N TRP A 116 9.20 5.57 9.98
CA TRP A 116 8.05 5.69 9.08
C TRP A 116 7.38 7.07 9.21
N GLU A 117 7.14 7.52 10.43
CA GLU A 117 6.50 8.82 10.71
C GLU A 117 7.35 10.01 10.26
N ALA A 118 8.68 9.84 10.29
CA ALA A 118 9.63 10.88 9.84
C ALA A 118 9.91 10.81 8.34
N ASP A 119 9.32 9.87 7.61
CA ASP A 119 9.57 9.61 6.19
C ASP A 119 11.04 9.26 5.88
N SER A 120 11.79 8.84 6.90
CA SER A 120 13.18 8.40 6.72
C SER A 120 13.25 6.96 6.20
N SER A 121 12.18 6.19 6.36
CA SER A 121 12.03 4.85 5.78
C SER A 121 10.59 4.63 5.36
N GLN A 122 10.39 3.67 4.45
CA GLN A 122 9.05 3.31 3.97
C GLN A 122 8.64 1.97 4.56
N PRO A 123 7.42 1.82 5.08
CA PRO A 123 6.93 0.51 5.49
C PRO A 123 6.78 -0.41 4.28
N THR A 124 7.00 -1.70 4.50
CA THR A 124 6.70 -2.72 3.48
C THR A 124 5.20 -2.86 3.33
N LEU A 125 4.76 -3.49 2.24
CA LEU A 125 3.33 -3.71 2.02
C LEU A 125 2.70 -4.54 3.16
N GLU A 126 3.44 -5.52 3.68
CA GLU A 126 3.02 -6.30 4.84
C GLU A 126 2.82 -5.42 6.07
N ASN A 127 3.76 -4.51 6.33
CA ASN A 127 3.65 -3.58 7.45
C ASN A 127 2.52 -2.57 7.26
N ILE A 128 2.28 -2.13 6.03
CA ILE A 128 1.11 -1.28 5.70
C ILE A 128 -0.18 -2.01 6.08
N ASP A 129 -0.31 -3.29 5.74
CA ASP A 129 -1.49 -4.08 6.09
C ASP A 129 -1.66 -4.17 7.61
N ARG A 130 -0.58 -4.40 8.35
CA ARG A 130 -0.59 -4.43 9.82
C ARG A 130 -0.96 -3.07 10.41
N LEU A 131 -0.43 -1.98 9.85
CA LEU A 131 -0.76 -0.61 10.26
C LEU A 131 -2.25 -0.33 10.03
N CYS A 132 -2.79 -0.73 8.91
CA CYS A 132 -4.22 -0.56 8.62
C CYS A 132 -5.08 -1.26 9.67
N SER A 133 -4.71 -2.47 10.05
CA SER A 133 -5.42 -3.22 11.08
C SER A 133 -5.28 -2.56 12.46
N ALA A 134 -4.08 -2.13 12.83
CA ALA A 134 -3.81 -1.50 14.12
C ALA A 134 -4.50 -0.14 14.26
N LEU A 135 -4.51 0.65 13.20
CA LEU A 135 -5.08 2.00 13.18
C LEU A 135 -6.57 2.01 12.77
N ASN A 136 -7.09 0.87 12.35
CA ASN A 136 -8.46 0.73 11.86
C ASN A 136 -8.74 1.68 10.68
N VAL A 137 -7.83 1.71 9.73
CA VAL A 137 -7.92 2.53 8.52
C VAL A 137 -7.71 1.66 7.29
N SER A 138 -8.10 2.18 6.12
CA SER A 138 -7.84 1.49 4.85
C SER A 138 -6.46 1.85 4.31
N MET A 139 -5.95 1.04 3.39
CA MET A 139 -4.73 1.36 2.65
C MET A 139 -4.90 2.64 1.84
N TYR A 140 -6.10 2.88 1.33
CA TYR A 140 -6.47 4.09 0.60
C TYR A 140 -6.23 5.35 1.45
N GLU A 141 -6.63 5.31 2.72
CA GLU A 141 -6.40 6.41 3.68
C GLU A 141 -4.91 6.68 3.88
N LEU A 142 -4.11 5.63 4.04
CA LEU A 142 -2.66 5.78 4.22
C LEU A 142 -1.96 6.21 2.93
N ALA A 143 -2.49 5.86 1.77
CA ALA A 143 -1.92 6.24 0.48
C ALA A 143 -2.15 7.72 0.14
N GLY A 144 -3.06 8.38 0.82
CA GLY A 144 -3.36 9.78 0.54
C GLY A 144 -4.18 10.02 -0.71
N ARG A 145 -4.88 9.03 -1.18
CA ARG A 145 -5.71 9.10 -2.38
C ARG A 145 -7.17 9.33 -2.05
N GLY A 146 -7.42 10.20 -1.07
CA GLY A 146 -8.78 10.58 -0.70
C GLY A 146 -9.26 11.73 -1.57
N SER A 147 -10.25 11.48 -2.38
CA SER A 147 -11.02 12.56 -2.97
C SER A 147 -12.32 12.72 -2.21
#